data_6997a0645424935efc83c89397be6731
#
_entry.id   6997a0645424935efc83c89397be6731
#
_cell.length_a   1.000
_cell.length_b   1.000
_cell.length_c   1.000
_cell.angle_alpha   90.00
_cell.angle_beta   90.00
_cell.angle_gamma   90.00
#
_symmetry.space_group_name_H-M   'P 1'
#
loop_
_entity.id
_entity.type
_entity.pdbx_description
1 polymer ?
#
loop_
_entity_poly.entity_id
_entity_poly.type
_entity_poly.pdbx_seq_one_letter_code
_entity_poly.pdbx_strand_id
1 'polypeptide(L)'
;MKTESEAMEYLNMLKPQQEKLIGEYDVICPRCGNKNMAGNQSGNALSRYVNAYICDICGADEAIRAAEGREMPLAEWAIIPGKK
;
A
#
# COMPACT_ATOMS: atom_id res chain seq x y z
N MET A 1 -14.74 -11.09 4.49
CA MET A 1 -14.19 -9.73 4.46
C MET A 1 -13.28 -9.52 5.66
N LYS A 2 -12.14 -8.89 5.44
CA LYS A 2 -11.21 -8.66 6.55
C LYS A 2 -11.67 -7.47 7.39
N THR A 3 -11.45 -7.58 8.70
CA THR A 3 -11.61 -6.44 9.58
C THR A 3 -10.43 -5.49 9.36
N GLU A 4 -10.52 -4.28 9.90
CA GLU A 4 -9.43 -3.32 9.79
C GLU A 4 -8.16 -3.87 10.46
N SER A 5 -8.30 -4.56 11.57
CA SER A 5 -7.18 -5.15 12.29
C SER A 5 -6.50 -6.25 11.46
N GLU A 6 -7.30 -7.10 10.84
CA GLU A 6 -6.76 -8.16 9.97
C GLU A 6 -6.07 -7.57 8.74
N ALA A 7 -6.65 -6.51 8.17
CA ALA A 7 -6.02 -5.83 7.05
C ALA A 7 -4.68 -5.25 7.45
N MET A 8 -4.59 -4.65 8.62
CA MET A 8 -3.34 -4.09 9.11
C MET A 8 -2.26 -5.16 9.25
N GLU A 9 -2.62 -6.31 9.82
CA GLU A 9 -1.67 -7.42 9.95
C GLU A 9 -1.16 -7.88 8.59
N TYR A 10 -2.08 -8.06 7.66
CA TYR A 10 -1.73 -8.53 6.32
C TYR A 10 -0.80 -7.53 5.62
N LEU A 11 -1.16 -6.27 5.69
CA LEU A 11 -0.39 -5.22 4.99
C LEU A 11 0.99 -5.03 5.62
N ASN A 12 1.11 -5.20 6.94
CA ASN A 12 2.40 -5.07 7.61
C ASN A 12 3.40 -6.16 7.22
N MET A 13 2.93 -7.23 6.60
CA MET A 13 3.79 -8.33 6.18
C MET A 13 4.26 -8.21 4.73
N LEU A 14 3.82 -7.17 4.02
CA LEU A 14 4.13 -7.03 2.60
C LEU A 14 5.55 -6.55 2.31
N LYS A 15 6.11 -5.73 3.18
CA LYS A 15 7.37 -5.07 2.87
C LYS A 15 8.50 -6.01 2.50
N PRO A 16 8.74 -7.11 3.25
CA PRO A 16 9.83 -8.02 2.86
C PRO A 16 9.63 -8.62 1.46
N GLN A 17 8.39 -8.96 1.11
CA GLN A 17 8.10 -9.49 -0.22
C GLN A 17 8.30 -8.43 -1.28
N GLN A 18 7.86 -7.21 -1.01
CA GLN A 18 8.03 -6.10 -1.93
C GLN A 18 9.50 -5.83 -2.19
N GLU A 19 10.32 -5.89 -1.15
CA GLU A 19 11.76 -5.66 -1.30
C GLU A 19 12.42 -6.70 -2.19
N LYS A 20 11.90 -7.93 -2.21
CA LYS A 20 12.42 -8.96 -3.08
C LYS A 20 12.00 -8.79 -4.53
N LEU A 21 10.80 -8.26 -4.76
CA LEU A 21 10.21 -8.22 -6.10
C LEU A 21 10.47 -6.91 -6.83
N ILE A 22 10.62 -5.82 -6.09
CA ILE A 22 10.87 -4.52 -6.70
C ILE A 22 12.21 -4.55 -7.44
N GLY A 23 12.15 -4.13 -8.71
CA GLY A 23 13.33 -4.13 -9.57
C GLY A 23 13.43 -5.35 -10.47
N GLU A 24 12.75 -6.43 -10.15
CA GLU A 24 12.77 -7.65 -10.95
C GLU A 24 11.42 -7.90 -11.64
N TYR A 25 10.34 -7.51 -11.00
CA TYR A 25 8.99 -7.75 -11.50
C TYR A 25 8.16 -6.50 -11.40
N ASP A 26 7.11 -6.45 -12.20
CA ASP A 26 6.12 -5.39 -12.06
C ASP A 26 5.35 -5.60 -10.76
N VAL A 27 5.53 -4.70 -9.82
CA VAL A 27 4.88 -4.79 -8.52
C VAL A 27 3.67 -3.89 -8.51
N ILE A 28 2.53 -4.43 -8.11
CA ILE A 28 1.28 -3.69 -8.04
C ILE A 28 1.24 -2.94 -6.73
N CYS A 29 0.84 -1.66 -6.78
CA CYS A 29 0.63 -0.88 -5.57
C CYS A 29 -0.51 -1.50 -4.76
N PRO A 30 -0.26 -1.90 -3.51
CA PRO A 30 -1.30 -2.58 -2.73
C PRO A 30 -2.48 -1.68 -2.40
N ARG A 31 -2.27 -0.36 -2.40
CA ARG A 31 -3.32 0.58 -2.04
C ARG A 31 -4.27 0.86 -3.19
N CYS A 32 -3.76 1.09 -4.39
CA CYS A 32 -4.60 1.44 -5.54
C CYS A 32 -4.76 0.31 -6.56
N GLY A 33 -3.91 -0.71 -6.51
CA GLY A 33 -4.02 -1.84 -7.41
C GLY A 33 -3.45 -1.63 -8.80
N ASN A 34 -2.80 -0.49 -9.04
CA ASN A 34 -2.22 -0.18 -10.34
C ASN A 34 -0.73 -0.49 -10.37
N LYS A 35 -0.18 -0.63 -11.58
CA LYS A 35 1.25 -0.89 -11.75
C LYS A 35 2.02 0.42 -11.77
N ASN A 36 1.87 1.20 -10.71
CA ASN A 36 2.50 2.52 -10.59
C ASN A 36 3.75 2.52 -9.73
N MET A 37 4.15 1.35 -9.25
CA MET A 37 5.34 1.25 -8.39
C MET A 37 6.60 1.48 -9.20
N ALA A 38 7.53 2.22 -8.62
CA ALA A 38 8.83 2.45 -9.26
C ALA A 38 9.66 1.17 -9.23
N GLY A 39 10.64 1.09 -10.13
CA GLY A 39 11.50 -0.08 -10.27
C GLY A 39 12.54 -0.23 -9.18
N ASN A 40 12.57 0.66 -8.20
CA ASN A 40 13.47 0.55 -7.05
C ASN A 40 12.74 1.04 -5.82
N GLN A 41 13.27 0.65 -4.65
CA GLN A 41 12.60 0.94 -3.39
C GLN A 41 12.55 2.43 -3.10
N SER A 42 13.60 3.16 -3.41
CA SER A 42 13.67 4.57 -3.09
C SER A 42 12.75 5.42 -3.94
N GLY A 43 12.23 4.88 -5.03
CA GLY A 43 11.27 5.57 -5.90
C GLY A 43 9.83 5.41 -5.46
N ASN A 44 9.59 4.67 -4.37
CA ASN A 44 8.24 4.43 -3.88
C ASN A 44 8.07 5.07 -2.50
N ALA A 45 6.82 5.33 -2.15
CA ALA A 45 6.51 5.85 -0.82
C ALA A 45 6.33 4.69 0.15
N LEU A 46 6.60 4.95 1.43
CA LEU A 46 6.28 4.00 2.48
C LEU A 46 5.01 4.50 3.15
N SER A 47 4.02 3.61 3.28
CA SER A 47 2.78 3.99 3.93
C SER A 47 3.05 4.45 5.37
N ARG A 48 2.34 5.48 5.81
CA ARG A 48 2.46 5.97 7.18
C ARG A 48 1.64 5.16 8.17
N TYR A 49 0.83 4.23 7.68
CA TYR A 49 -0.07 3.45 8.53
C TYR A 49 0.34 2.00 8.65
N VAL A 50 1.03 1.45 7.66
CA VAL A 50 1.44 0.05 7.66
C VAL A 50 2.85 -0.05 7.09
N ASN A 51 3.50 -1.17 7.35
CA ASN A 51 4.86 -1.43 6.88
C ASN A 51 4.82 -1.99 5.46
N ALA A 52 4.48 -1.14 4.50
CA ALA A 52 4.34 -1.54 3.10
C ALA A 52 4.64 -0.36 2.18
N TYR A 53 5.24 -0.65 1.04
CA TYR A 53 5.48 0.36 0.01
C TYR A 53 4.21 0.58 -0.81
N ILE A 54 3.99 1.83 -1.19
CA ILE A 54 2.89 2.23 -2.06
C ILE A 54 3.47 3.15 -3.14
N CYS A 55 2.71 3.37 -4.21
CA CYS A 55 3.21 4.25 -5.27
C CYS A 55 3.21 5.71 -4.81
N ASP A 56 3.94 6.55 -5.54
CA ASP A 56 4.05 7.97 -5.19
C ASP A 56 2.70 8.66 -5.12
N ILE A 57 1.81 8.30 -6.03
CA ILE A 57 0.47 8.91 -6.07
C ILE A 57 -0.29 8.58 -4.80
N CYS A 58 -0.23 7.33 -4.36
CA CYS A 58 -0.88 6.92 -3.12
C CYS A 58 -0.21 7.55 -1.90
N GLY A 59 1.11 7.72 -1.95
CA GLY A 59 1.82 8.40 -0.87
C GLY A 59 1.34 9.83 -0.70
N ALA A 60 1.18 10.55 -1.81
CA ALA A 60 0.67 11.92 -1.79
C ALA A 60 -0.78 11.93 -1.31
N ASP A 61 -1.59 10.98 -1.77
CA ASP A 61 -2.98 10.89 -1.36
C ASP A 61 -3.11 10.63 0.13
N GLU A 62 -2.26 9.74 0.68
CA GLU A 62 -2.24 9.51 2.12
C GLU A 62 -1.97 10.80 2.90
N ALA A 63 -1.00 11.57 2.45
CA ALA A 63 -0.66 12.82 3.12
C ALA A 63 -1.82 13.81 3.12
N ILE A 64 -2.48 13.95 1.97
CA ILE A 64 -3.62 14.86 1.83
C ILE A 64 -4.77 14.40 2.72
N ARG A 65 -5.11 13.12 2.69
CA ARG A 65 -6.21 12.59 3.48
C ARG A 65 -5.92 12.68 4.97
N ALA A 66 -4.67 12.45 5.37
CA ALA A 66 -4.29 12.57 6.78
C ALA A 66 -4.48 14.00 7.27
N ALA A 67 -4.10 14.99 6.43
CA ALA A 67 -4.27 16.39 6.79
C ALA A 67 -5.74 16.76 6.90
N GLU A 68 -6.61 16.10 6.15
CA GLU A 68 -8.05 16.38 6.14
C GLU A 68 -8.84 15.52 7.10
N GLY A 69 -8.18 14.55 7.75
CA GLY A 69 -8.87 13.64 8.66
C GLY A 69 -9.76 12.62 7.96
N ARG A 70 -9.44 12.28 6.70
CA ARG A 70 -10.25 11.37 5.90
C ARG A 70 -9.44 10.19 5.39
N GLU A 71 -8.66 9.56 6.27
CA GLU A 71 -7.81 8.43 5.91
C GLU A 71 -8.62 7.30 5.29
N MET A 72 -8.03 6.67 4.26
CA MET A 72 -8.65 5.50 3.65
C MET A 72 -8.55 4.31 4.60
N PRO A 73 -9.66 3.63 4.90
CA PRO A 73 -9.57 2.42 5.72
C PRO A 73 -8.67 1.38 5.09
N LEU A 74 -7.85 0.70 5.90
CA LEU A 74 -6.93 -0.31 5.39
C LEU A 74 -7.66 -1.46 4.71
N ALA A 75 -8.84 -1.78 5.19
CA ALA A 75 -9.64 -2.86 4.60
C ALA A 75 -10.14 -2.52 3.20
N GLU A 76 -10.04 -1.25 2.79
CA GLU A 76 -10.44 -0.83 1.44
C GLU A 76 -9.28 -0.80 0.44
N TRP A 77 -8.07 -1.10 0.88
CA TRP A 77 -6.95 -1.19 -0.05
C TRP A 77 -7.22 -2.26 -1.10
N ALA A 78 -6.77 -2.00 -2.33
CA ALA A 78 -7.09 -2.86 -3.46
C ALA A 78 -6.66 -4.31 -3.27
N ILE A 79 -5.55 -4.54 -2.57
CA ILE A 79 -4.99 -5.88 -2.41
C ILE A 79 -5.72 -6.71 -1.34
N ILE A 80 -6.54 -6.07 -0.51
CA ILE A 80 -7.20 -6.80 0.58
C ILE A 80 -8.28 -7.71 0.01
N PRO A 81 -8.20 -9.03 0.27
CA PRO A 81 -9.19 -9.96 -0.27
C PRO A 81 -10.54 -9.80 0.42
N GLY A 82 -11.58 -10.21 -0.27
CA GLY A 82 -12.94 -10.14 0.26
C GLY A 82 -13.65 -8.83 -0.01
N LYS A 83 -12.95 -7.88 -0.58
CA LYS A 83 -13.58 -6.64 -0.99
C LYS A 83 -14.37 -6.88 -2.26
N LYS A 84 -15.60 -6.45 -2.29
CA LYS A 84 -16.47 -6.61 -3.44
C LYS A 84 -17.07 -5.29 -3.84
#